data_78d8dec06be9866d0aecf5fcebc605b7
#
_entry.id   78d8dec06be9866d0aecf5fcebc605b7
#
_cell.length_a   1.000
_cell.length_b   1.000
_cell.length_c   1.000
_cell.angle_alpha   90.00
_cell.angle_beta   90.00
_cell.angle_gamma   90.00
#
_symmetry.space_group_name_H-M   'P 1'
#
loop_
_entity.id
_entity.type
_entity.pdbx_description
1 polymer ?
#
loop_
_entity_poly.entity_id
_entity_poly.type
_entity_poly.pdbx_seq_one_letter_code
_entity_poly.pdbx_strand_id
1 'polypeptide(L)'
;MAQSPQLKQSSPTSPDPQDFRLDATPAMRADNVVSGEHWRIGLITDSLVRFEWSDSGVFENRPTQTVLNRDFGSPVERRVTERDGRVIIDTAALTIVYDQQPFSKEGLSVVVKGVADTQFNTWHYGDAQRGNLKGTARTLDEADGAIELDNGVISRDGWAVIDDSAANIIIETDTVNGKANPFGTWVSPRATAETDLYFFGYGHRYIEAVRDFYRLTGPTPLLPRFAMGNWWSRYYRYTQDGYLALMDRFKREGIPFTTSVIDMDWHRVDDVDPKYGSGWTGYSWNRELFPDPPAFLADLHRRGLRTTLNVHPRDGVRAFEDAYPEVAKRVGIDPATEENVEFDLTNPDFVDAYFDMHHRMEAEGVDFWWLDWQQGGVTRQKGLDPLWMLNHMHYLDSGRGGNWPLTFSRYAGPGPPLPGRLLRRHDRDLGIARLPAAVHRHRFQHRVWLVEPRHRRPHVRLPQRRAGGPLVPARRVQPDQPTAFVQLAVLRQGAVELQP
;
A
#
# COMPACT_ATOMS: atom_id res chain seq x y z
N MET A 1 -27.04 9.14 24.08
CA MET A 1 -26.59 7.88 23.51
C MET A 1 -26.87 7.95 22.01
N ALA A 2 -25.87 8.26 21.21
CA ALA A 2 -26.01 8.28 19.76
C ALA A 2 -25.91 6.83 19.27
N GLN A 3 -26.94 6.37 18.57
CA GLN A 3 -26.97 5.05 17.92
C GLN A 3 -25.80 4.99 16.92
N SER A 4 -24.95 3.97 17.05
CA SER A 4 -23.97 3.63 16.03
C SER A 4 -24.69 3.33 14.71
N PRO A 5 -24.22 3.82 13.56
CA PRO A 5 -24.81 3.45 12.28
C PRO A 5 -24.76 1.92 12.14
N GLN A 6 -25.91 1.32 11.95
CA GLN A 6 -26.00 -0.09 11.57
C GLN A 6 -25.42 -0.24 10.17
N LEU A 7 -24.42 -1.11 10.02
CA LEU A 7 -23.96 -1.57 8.73
C LEU A 7 -25.15 -2.26 8.04
N LYS A 8 -25.54 -1.74 6.88
CA LYS A 8 -26.52 -2.40 6.04
C LYS A 8 -25.88 -3.69 5.54
N GLN A 9 -26.42 -4.83 5.92
CA GLN A 9 -26.15 -6.10 5.27
C GLN A 9 -26.66 -6.00 3.84
N SER A 10 -25.78 -5.87 2.88
CA SER A 10 -26.12 -5.97 1.46
C SER A 10 -25.85 -7.41 1.01
N SER A 11 -26.84 -8.01 0.35
CA SER A 11 -26.65 -9.22 -0.45
C SER A 11 -25.53 -9.02 -1.47
N PRO A 12 -24.83 -10.07 -1.94
CA PRO A 12 -23.83 -9.94 -2.99
C PRO A 12 -24.48 -9.30 -4.21
N THR A 13 -24.11 -8.06 -4.46
CA THR A 13 -24.53 -7.29 -5.62
C THR A 13 -23.35 -7.18 -6.56
N SER A 14 -23.61 -7.27 -7.87
CA SER A 14 -22.62 -6.95 -8.89
C SER A 14 -21.92 -5.62 -8.54
N PRO A 15 -20.62 -5.47 -8.84
CA PRO A 15 -19.92 -4.21 -8.61
C PRO A 15 -20.68 -3.03 -9.23
N ASP A 16 -20.78 -1.94 -8.47
CA ASP A 16 -21.28 -0.67 -9.04
C ASP A 16 -20.06 0.11 -9.58
N PRO A 17 -19.99 0.41 -10.89
CA PRO A 17 -18.90 1.18 -11.47
C PRO A 17 -18.63 2.51 -10.74
N GLN A 18 -19.64 3.10 -10.10
CA GLN A 18 -19.49 4.34 -9.34
C GLN A 18 -18.59 4.18 -8.10
N ASP A 19 -18.58 3.01 -7.47
CA ASP A 19 -17.73 2.73 -6.30
C ASP A 19 -16.26 2.62 -6.68
N PHE A 20 -15.94 2.32 -7.95
CA PHE A 20 -14.57 2.18 -8.47
C PHE A 20 -14.06 3.43 -9.21
N ARG A 21 -14.88 4.44 -9.33
CA ARG A 21 -14.50 5.70 -9.98
C ARG A 21 -13.57 6.51 -9.09
N LEU A 22 -12.50 7.04 -9.68
CA LEU A 22 -11.57 7.94 -9.00
C LEU A 22 -11.96 9.39 -9.24
N ASP A 23 -12.04 10.18 -8.17
CA ASP A 23 -12.10 11.64 -8.28
C ASP A 23 -10.67 12.16 -8.54
N ALA A 24 -10.41 12.58 -9.78
CA ALA A 24 -9.08 12.95 -10.25
C ALA A 24 -9.12 14.15 -11.21
N THR A 25 -8.08 14.98 -11.16
CA THR A 25 -7.81 16.08 -12.09
C THR A 25 -6.48 15.83 -12.82
N PRO A 26 -6.42 14.80 -13.71
CA PRO A 26 -5.16 14.28 -14.21
C PRO A 26 -4.51 15.15 -15.29
N ALA A 27 -5.27 15.98 -15.98
CA ALA A 27 -4.72 16.88 -17.00
C ALA A 27 -4.02 18.07 -16.36
N MET A 28 -2.88 18.48 -16.96
CA MET A 28 -2.22 19.74 -16.61
C MET A 28 -3.07 20.93 -17.06
N ARG A 29 -3.02 22.03 -16.30
CA ARG A 29 -3.52 23.31 -16.79
C ARG A 29 -2.69 23.76 -18.01
N ALA A 30 -3.36 24.16 -19.07
CA ALA A 30 -2.69 24.57 -20.30
C ALA A 30 -1.78 25.79 -20.09
N ASP A 31 -2.20 26.75 -19.25
CA ASP A 31 -1.44 27.94 -18.91
C ASP A 31 -0.21 27.67 -18.01
N ASN A 32 -0.05 26.46 -17.50
CA ASN A 32 1.11 26.02 -16.72
C ASN A 32 2.09 25.13 -17.52
N VAL A 33 1.87 24.95 -18.83
CA VAL A 33 2.71 24.08 -19.68
C VAL A 33 3.58 24.92 -20.59
N VAL A 34 4.86 24.57 -20.69
CA VAL A 34 5.80 25.01 -21.71
C VAL A 34 6.18 23.77 -22.51
N SER A 35 6.04 23.80 -23.85
CA SER A 35 6.20 22.58 -24.66
C SER A 35 6.81 22.83 -26.03
N GLY A 36 7.44 21.79 -26.58
CA GLY A 36 7.79 21.66 -27.98
C GLY A 36 7.11 20.42 -28.58
N GLU A 37 7.62 19.94 -29.69
CA GLU A 37 7.04 18.80 -30.43
C GLU A 37 7.12 17.49 -29.62
N HIS A 38 8.28 17.25 -28.99
CA HIS A 38 8.57 15.98 -28.30
C HIS A 38 8.73 16.11 -26.78
N TRP A 39 8.50 17.30 -26.21
CA TRP A 39 8.67 17.54 -24.78
C TRP A 39 7.63 18.47 -24.18
N ARG A 40 7.37 18.27 -22.91
CA ARG A 40 6.58 19.20 -22.08
C ARG A 40 7.25 19.42 -20.72
N ILE A 41 7.20 20.63 -20.23
CA ILE A 41 7.54 21.02 -18.86
C ILE A 41 6.30 21.63 -18.24
N GLY A 42 5.68 20.88 -17.34
CA GLY A 42 4.44 21.27 -16.64
C GLY A 42 4.72 21.77 -15.24
N LEU A 43 4.39 23.04 -14.95
CA LEU A 43 4.55 23.62 -13.63
C LEU A 43 3.29 23.36 -12.81
N ILE A 44 3.33 22.38 -11.89
CA ILE A 44 2.21 22.08 -10.99
C ILE A 44 2.15 23.12 -9.87
N THR A 45 3.33 23.48 -9.31
CA THR A 45 3.54 24.63 -8.44
C THR A 45 4.84 25.33 -8.82
N ASP A 46 5.24 26.36 -8.10
CA ASP A 46 6.56 26.99 -8.26
C ASP A 46 7.75 26.06 -7.90
N SER A 47 7.46 24.95 -7.21
CA SER A 47 8.43 23.98 -6.66
C SER A 47 8.23 22.55 -7.13
N LEU A 48 7.09 22.21 -7.73
CA LEU A 48 6.73 20.88 -8.25
C LEU A 48 6.54 20.97 -9.76
N VAL A 49 7.37 20.23 -10.49
CA VAL A 49 7.44 20.28 -11.96
C VAL A 49 7.37 18.88 -12.54
N ARG A 50 6.59 18.73 -13.62
CA ARG A 50 6.56 17.52 -14.46
C ARG A 50 7.44 17.73 -15.68
N PHE A 51 8.32 16.77 -15.96
CA PHE A 51 9.13 16.69 -17.17
C PHE A 51 8.70 15.50 -17.99
N GLU A 52 8.36 15.74 -19.26
CA GLU A 52 7.91 14.70 -20.18
C GLU A 52 8.70 14.75 -21.49
N TRP A 53 9.10 13.58 -21.95
CA TRP A 53 9.67 13.37 -23.29
C TRP A 53 8.96 12.21 -23.96
N SER A 54 8.52 12.42 -25.22
CA SER A 54 7.87 11.41 -26.04
C SER A 54 8.41 11.46 -27.47
N ASP A 55 8.99 10.38 -27.96
CA ASP A 55 9.47 10.28 -29.34
C ASP A 55 8.33 10.40 -30.36
N SER A 56 7.12 10.03 -29.98
CA SER A 56 5.92 10.17 -30.83
C SER A 56 5.23 11.54 -30.73
N GLY A 57 5.63 12.41 -29.79
CA GLY A 57 4.93 13.65 -29.49
C GLY A 57 3.56 13.47 -28.82
N VAL A 58 3.19 12.23 -28.47
CA VAL A 58 1.96 11.93 -27.74
C VAL A 58 2.29 11.81 -26.26
N PHE A 59 1.53 12.51 -25.43
CA PHE A 59 1.76 12.61 -23.98
C PHE A 59 0.57 12.08 -23.19
N GLU A 60 0.86 11.41 -22.08
CA GLU A 60 -0.15 10.82 -21.24
C GLU A 60 -0.78 11.85 -20.26
N ASN A 61 -2.09 12.03 -20.35
CA ASN A 61 -2.84 12.94 -19.50
C ASN A 61 -3.79 12.21 -18.53
N ARG A 62 -3.91 10.88 -18.62
CA ARG A 62 -4.76 10.08 -17.72
C ARG A 62 -4.11 9.90 -16.35
N PRO A 63 -4.88 9.53 -15.32
CA PRO A 63 -4.32 9.14 -14.04
C PRO A 63 -3.39 7.95 -14.20
N THR A 64 -2.34 7.89 -13.37
CA THR A 64 -1.46 6.73 -13.28
C THR A 64 -1.61 6.04 -11.92
N GLN A 65 -0.94 4.91 -11.75
CA GLN A 65 -0.87 4.25 -10.44
C GLN A 65 -0.34 5.17 -9.34
N THR A 66 0.47 6.18 -9.71
CA THR A 66 1.09 7.13 -8.80
C THR A 66 0.34 8.46 -8.73
N VAL A 67 -0.02 9.02 -9.88
CA VAL A 67 -0.43 10.42 -9.99
C VAL A 67 -1.88 10.52 -10.45
N LEU A 68 -2.71 11.12 -9.61
CA LEU A 68 -4.13 11.35 -9.88
C LEU A 68 -4.40 12.81 -10.31
N ASN A 69 -3.69 13.79 -9.73
CA ASN A 69 -4.01 15.20 -9.89
C ASN A 69 -2.79 15.99 -10.36
N ARG A 70 -2.93 16.69 -11.47
CA ARG A 70 -1.88 17.57 -12.01
C ARG A 70 -2.34 19.03 -12.09
N ASP A 71 -3.65 19.29 -11.94
CA ASP A 71 -4.19 20.64 -11.83
C ASP A 71 -4.42 21.01 -10.35
N PHE A 72 -3.61 21.94 -9.84
CA PHE A 72 -3.75 22.47 -8.48
C PHE A 72 -4.61 23.74 -8.41
N GLY A 73 -5.30 24.07 -9.50
CA GLY A 73 -6.33 25.13 -9.52
C GLY A 73 -5.81 26.55 -9.71
N SER A 74 -4.48 26.76 -9.84
CA SER A 74 -3.90 28.09 -9.98
C SER A 74 -2.83 28.16 -11.06
N PRO A 75 -2.75 29.26 -11.83
CA PRO A 75 -1.61 29.51 -12.69
C PRO A 75 -0.34 29.72 -11.85
N VAL A 76 0.80 29.27 -12.39
CA VAL A 76 2.12 29.43 -11.76
C VAL A 76 2.83 30.61 -12.39
N GLU A 77 3.17 31.61 -11.54
CA GLU A 77 3.97 32.73 -12.00
C GLU A 77 5.36 32.28 -12.44
N ARG A 78 5.72 32.65 -13.66
CA ARG A 78 7.00 32.27 -14.24
C ARG A 78 7.47 33.27 -15.28
N ARG A 79 8.77 33.28 -15.50
CA ARG A 79 9.39 33.90 -16.67
C ARG A 79 9.98 32.83 -17.56
N VAL A 80 9.62 32.84 -18.83
CA VAL A 80 10.18 31.94 -19.83
C VAL A 80 11.03 32.78 -20.79
N THR A 81 12.28 32.39 -20.98
CA THR A 81 13.21 33.02 -21.94
C THR A 81 13.89 31.95 -22.75
N GLU A 82 14.14 32.27 -24.00
CA GLU A 82 14.92 31.41 -24.89
C GLU A 82 16.24 32.09 -25.19
N ARG A 83 17.35 31.37 -24.99
CA ARG A 83 18.68 31.88 -25.22
C ARG A 83 19.62 30.74 -25.65
N ASP A 84 20.38 30.97 -26.73
CA ASP A 84 21.38 30.03 -27.24
C ASP A 84 20.82 28.60 -27.46
N GLY A 85 19.58 28.51 -27.98
CA GLY A 85 18.88 27.24 -28.23
C GLY A 85 18.37 26.55 -26.96
N ARG A 86 18.45 27.19 -25.82
CA ARG A 86 17.93 26.67 -24.52
C ARG A 86 16.71 27.44 -24.04
N VAL A 87 15.75 26.72 -23.54
CA VAL A 87 14.62 27.27 -22.78
C VAL A 87 15.01 27.41 -21.32
N ILE A 88 14.82 28.59 -20.76
CA ILE A 88 15.06 28.90 -19.35
C ILE A 88 13.71 29.28 -18.73
N ILE A 89 13.30 28.54 -17.70
CA ILE A 89 12.05 28.78 -16.97
C ILE A 89 12.40 29.15 -15.54
N ASP A 90 12.06 30.35 -15.14
CA ASP A 90 12.24 30.86 -13.79
C ASP A 90 10.89 30.93 -13.06
N THR A 91 10.81 30.24 -11.91
CA THR A 91 9.72 30.42 -10.93
C THR A 91 10.27 31.10 -9.65
N ALA A 92 9.43 31.30 -8.65
CA ALA A 92 9.90 31.78 -7.36
C ALA A 92 10.92 30.83 -6.70
N ALA A 93 10.76 29.51 -6.90
CA ALA A 93 11.55 28.49 -6.24
C ALA A 93 12.64 27.83 -7.12
N LEU A 94 12.49 27.86 -8.46
CA LEU A 94 13.32 27.09 -9.37
C LEU A 94 13.86 27.92 -10.52
N THR A 95 15.03 27.52 -11.04
CA THR A 95 15.51 27.89 -12.39
C THR A 95 15.75 26.60 -13.16
N ILE A 96 14.99 26.38 -14.23
CA ILE A 96 15.07 25.23 -15.12
C ILE A 96 15.80 25.65 -16.40
N VAL A 97 16.79 24.88 -16.83
CA VAL A 97 17.51 25.11 -18.10
C VAL A 97 17.42 23.82 -18.92
N TYR A 98 16.91 23.95 -20.16
CA TYR A 98 16.68 22.81 -21.02
C TYR A 98 17.03 23.09 -22.48
N ASP A 99 17.69 22.14 -23.15
CA ASP A 99 18.21 22.28 -24.53
C ASP A 99 17.22 21.80 -25.60
N GLN A 100 16.01 21.41 -25.24
CA GLN A 100 14.92 20.95 -26.11
C GLN A 100 15.25 19.65 -26.89
N GLN A 101 16.24 18.89 -26.42
CA GLN A 101 16.64 17.59 -26.99
C GLN A 101 16.20 16.46 -26.04
N PRO A 102 16.30 15.16 -26.42
CA PRO A 102 16.06 14.05 -25.48
C PRO A 102 16.78 14.28 -24.16
N PHE A 103 16.08 14.05 -23.05
CA PHE A 103 16.63 14.39 -21.72
C PHE A 103 18.00 13.75 -21.49
N SER A 104 18.95 14.60 -21.17
CA SER A 104 20.33 14.22 -20.88
C SER A 104 20.87 15.03 -19.69
N LYS A 105 21.98 14.56 -19.13
CA LYS A 105 22.64 15.22 -17.99
C LYS A 105 23.09 16.65 -18.32
N GLU A 106 23.53 16.87 -19.56
CA GLU A 106 24.01 18.16 -20.04
C GLU A 106 22.87 19.03 -20.54
N GLY A 107 21.75 18.41 -20.95
CA GLY A 107 20.62 19.08 -21.59
C GLY A 107 19.58 19.61 -20.63
N LEU A 108 19.33 18.93 -19.49
CA LEU A 108 18.31 19.32 -18.53
C LEU A 108 18.91 19.46 -17.13
N SER A 109 18.77 20.66 -16.57
CA SER A 109 19.13 20.94 -15.18
C SER A 109 18.11 21.82 -14.47
N VAL A 110 18.03 21.68 -13.15
CA VAL A 110 17.16 22.47 -12.27
C VAL A 110 17.96 22.95 -11.06
N VAL A 111 17.98 24.24 -10.85
CA VAL A 111 18.54 24.88 -9.64
C VAL A 111 17.40 25.17 -8.67
N VAL A 112 17.52 24.67 -7.43
CA VAL A 112 16.59 24.98 -6.33
C VAL A 112 17.07 26.23 -5.61
N LYS A 113 16.27 27.30 -5.66
CA LYS A 113 16.60 28.59 -5.03
C LYS A 113 16.44 28.53 -3.51
N GLY A 114 17.16 29.39 -2.79
CA GLY A 114 17.02 29.54 -1.34
C GLY A 114 17.60 28.41 -0.49
N VAL A 115 18.34 27.48 -1.10
CA VAL A 115 19.16 26.49 -0.38
C VAL A 115 20.56 27.05 -0.20
N ALA A 116 21.08 27.04 1.03
CA ALA A 116 22.34 27.68 1.36
C ALA A 116 23.57 27.02 0.70
N ASP A 117 23.50 25.72 0.40
CA ASP A 117 24.56 24.98 -0.25
C ASP A 117 24.33 24.93 -1.76
N THR A 118 25.09 25.76 -2.48
CA THR A 118 24.99 25.86 -3.95
C THR A 118 25.60 24.67 -4.68
N GLN A 119 26.34 23.79 -3.99
CA GLN A 119 26.98 22.64 -4.60
C GLN A 119 25.99 21.50 -4.84
N PHE A 120 24.97 21.34 -3.98
CA PHE A 120 24.02 20.21 -4.03
C PHE A 120 22.60 20.62 -4.44
N ASN A 121 22.29 21.91 -4.54
CA ASN A 121 20.98 22.43 -4.91
C ASN A 121 20.68 22.39 -6.42
N THR A 122 21.60 21.91 -7.24
CA THR A 122 21.42 21.73 -8.68
C THR A 122 21.29 20.27 -9.00
N TRP A 123 20.17 19.92 -9.62
CA TRP A 123 19.92 18.60 -10.18
C TRP A 123 20.17 18.63 -11.68
N HIS A 124 20.80 17.59 -12.21
CA HIS A 124 20.86 17.28 -13.64
C HIS A 124 20.11 15.98 -13.90
N TYR A 125 19.53 15.84 -15.06
CA TYR A 125 18.83 14.62 -15.44
C TYR A 125 19.69 13.38 -15.18
N GLY A 126 19.13 12.40 -14.49
CA GLY A 126 19.80 11.16 -14.13
C GLY A 126 20.71 11.22 -12.89
N ASP A 127 20.82 12.38 -12.22
CA ASP A 127 21.61 12.46 -10.98
C ASP A 127 21.01 11.58 -9.87
N ALA A 128 21.90 10.88 -9.16
CA ALA A 128 21.53 10.04 -8.03
C ALA A 128 21.05 10.89 -6.83
N GLN A 129 19.93 10.51 -6.24
CA GLN A 129 19.31 11.20 -5.10
C GLN A 129 19.99 10.86 -3.77
N ARG A 130 21.27 11.21 -3.60
CA ARG A 130 22.10 10.80 -2.45
C ARG A 130 21.61 11.35 -1.11
N GLY A 131 21.13 12.58 -1.11
CA GLY A 131 20.57 13.24 0.08
C GLY A 131 19.13 12.88 0.41
N ASN A 132 18.48 11.99 -0.36
CA ASN A 132 17.08 11.62 -0.17
C ASN A 132 16.86 11.01 1.22
N LEU A 133 15.85 11.49 1.94
CA LEU A 133 15.53 11.07 3.31
C LEU A 133 14.73 9.76 3.34
N LYS A 134 14.47 9.16 2.20
CA LYS A 134 13.77 7.91 2.03
C LYS A 134 12.30 7.99 2.51
N GLY A 135 11.55 6.89 2.48
CA GLY A 135 10.19 6.96 3.01
C GLY A 135 9.32 5.75 2.83
N THR A 136 9.63 4.85 1.92
CA THR A 136 8.72 3.77 1.54
C THR A 136 9.40 2.42 1.57
N ALA A 137 8.68 1.40 2.01
CA ALA A 137 8.98 0.01 1.78
C ALA A 137 7.73 -0.69 1.25
N ARG A 138 7.87 -1.39 0.13
CA ARG A 138 6.75 -2.13 -0.47
C ARG A 138 6.23 -3.22 0.45
N THR A 139 7.13 -3.96 1.08
CA THR A 139 6.80 -5.07 1.97
C THR A 139 7.96 -5.33 2.92
N LEU A 140 7.64 -5.98 4.03
CA LEU A 140 8.61 -6.49 4.99
C LEU A 140 8.85 -8.00 4.83
N ASP A 141 8.57 -8.54 3.64
CA ASP A 141 8.83 -9.95 3.33
C ASP A 141 10.30 -10.28 3.52
N GLU A 142 10.52 -11.39 4.23
CA GLU A 142 11.86 -11.88 4.54
C GLU A 142 12.77 -10.87 5.25
N ALA A 143 12.20 -9.76 5.78
CA ALA A 143 12.95 -8.78 6.53
C ALA A 143 13.39 -9.40 7.88
N ASP A 144 14.71 -9.35 8.13
CA ASP A 144 15.32 -9.74 9.40
C ASP A 144 16.21 -8.57 9.87
N GLY A 145 15.59 -7.65 10.60
CA GLY A 145 16.25 -6.41 11.04
C GLY A 145 15.95 -5.21 10.13
N ALA A 146 16.98 -4.41 9.83
CA ALA A 146 16.84 -3.21 9.01
C ALA A 146 16.65 -3.55 7.53
N ILE A 147 15.75 -2.80 6.86
CA ILE A 147 15.56 -2.89 5.42
C ILE A 147 15.94 -1.57 4.77
N GLU A 148 16.36 -1.61 3.51
CA GLU A 148 16.53 -0.41 2.71
C GLU A 148 15.16 0.15 2.33
N LEU A 149 14.98 1.46 2.50
CA LEU A 149 13.79 2.18 2.08
C LEU A 149 14.02 2.80 0.70
N ASP A 150 12.97 2.85 -0.10
CA ASP A 150 12.97 3.56 -1.37
C ASP A 150 13.02 5.08 -1.17
N ASN A 151 13.35 5.81 -2.24
CA ASN A 151 13.38 7.26 -2.22
C ASN A 151 11.98 7.83 -1.96
N GLY A 152 11.94 8.86 -1.12
CA GLY A 152 10.76 9.69 -0.87
C GLY A 152 10.85 11.02 -1.62
N VAL A 153 9.96 11.96 -1.24
CA VAL A 153 9.83 13.28 -1.88
C VAL A 153 10.57 14.39 -1.17
N ILE A 154 11.36 14.08 -0.16
CA ILE A 154 12.16 15.04 0.62
C ILE A 154 13.62 14.64 0.65
N SER A 155 14.51 15.63 0.66
CA SER A 155 15.95 15.42 0.55
C SER A 155 16.71 16.53 1.27
N ARG A 156 17.93 16.20 1.77
CA ARG A 156 18.88 17.19 2.30
C ARG A 156 19.45 18.08 1.20
N ASP A 157 19.48 17.57 -0.04
CA ASP A 157 19.95 18.30 -1.21
C ASP A 157 18.89 19.33 -1.71
N GLY A 158 17.70 19.33 -1.09
CA GLY A 158 16.61 20.25 -1.40
C GLY A 158 15.75 19.82 -2.59
N TRP A 159 16.04 18.68 -3.20
CA TRP A 159 15.27 18.14 -4.32
C TRP A 159 15.11 16.62 -4.25
N ALA A 160 14.03 16.15 -4.85
CA ALA A 160 13.76 14.74 -5.07
C ALA A 160 13.04 14.55 -6.41
N VAL A 161 13.13 13.35 -6.99
CA VAL A 161 12.49 13.01 -8.27
C VAL A 161 11.72 11.71 -8.12
N ILE A 162 10.48 11.71 -8.61
CA ILE A 162 9.69 10.50 -8.84
C ILE A 162 9.72 10.22 -10.33
N ASP A 163 10.06 9.00 -10.71
CA ASP A 163 9.98 8.51 -12.09
C ASP A 163 8.68 7.69 -12.24
N ASP A 164 7.73 8.23 -12.99
CA ASP A 164 6.43 7.63 -13.27
C ASP A 164 6.34 7.02 -14.68
N SER A 165 7.47 7.00 -15.42
CA SER A 165 7.54 6.58 -16.82
C SER A 165 7.02 5.16 -17.06
N ALA A 166 7.24 4.25 -16.11
CA ALA A 166 6.83 2.86 -16.21
C ALA A 166 5.46 2.56 -15.52
N ALA A 167 4.84 3.56 -14.88
CA ALA A 167 3.56 3.37 -14.21
C ALA A 167 2.44 3.11 -15.22
N ASN A 168 1.57 2.16 -14.90
CA ASN A 168 0.35 1.94 -15.67
C ASN A 168 -0.63 3.10 -15.45
N ILE A 169 -1.53 3.26 -16.41
CA ILE A 169 -2.60 4.27 -16.40
C ILE A 169 -3.91 3.68 -15.89
N ILE A 170 -4.74 4.54 -15.33
CA ILE A 170 -6.10 4.19 -14.93
C ILE A 170 -7.04 4.73 -15.99
N ILE A 171 -7.84 3.84 -16.58
CA ILE A 171 -8.76 4.15 -17.67
C ILE A 171 -10.20 3.85 -17.28
N GLU A 172 -11.15 4.61 -17.81
CA GLU A 172 -12.57 4.23 -17.82
C GLU A 172 -12.80 3.31 -19.03
N THR A 173 -13.35 2.13 -18.80
CA THR A 173 -13.61 1.16 -19.87
C THR A 173 -14.63 0.11 -19.45
N ASP A 174 -15.52 -0.25 -20.36
CA ASP A 174 -16.52 -1.31 -20.18
C ASP A 174 -15.98 -2.69 -20.55
N THR A 175 -14.76 -2.77 -21.10
CA THR A 175 -14.15 -4.04 -21.51
C THR A 175 -12.65 -4.08 -21.22
N VAL A 176 -12.15 -5.26 -20.82
CA VAL A 176 -10.74 -5.57 -20.62
C VAL A 176 -10.44 -6.89 -21.31
N ASN A 177 -9.43 -6.90 -22.19
CA ASN A 177 -9.02 -8.11 -22.94
C ASN A 177 -10.21 -8.82 -23.64
N GLY A 178 -11.19 -8.06 -24.15
CA GLY A 178 -12.38 -8.59 -24.82
C GLY A 178 -13.48 -9.13 -23.89
N LYS A 179 -13.31 -9.00 -22.57
CA LYS A 179 -14.29 -9.37 -21.55
C LYS A 179 -14.99 -8.14 -20.99
N ALA A 180 -16.22 -8.29 -20.52
CA ALA A 180 -16.92 -7.22 -19.81
C ALA A 180 -16.16 -6.82 -18.53
N ASN A 181 -16.10 -5.52 -18.25
CA ASN A 181 -15.52 -4.98 -17.04
C ASN A 181 -16.62 -4.40 -16.14
N PRO A 182 -17.04 -5.10 -15.09
CA PRO A 182 -18.11 -4.63 -14.21
C PRO A 182 -17.68 -3.47 -13.29
N PHE A 183 -16.39 -3.14 -13.25
CA PHE A 183 -15.84 -2.10 -12.37
C PHE A 183 -15.84 -0.71 -13.01
N GLY A 184 -16.09 -0.59 -14.33
CA GLY A 184 -16.09 0.67 -15.07
C GLY A 184 -14.72 1.34 -15.22
N THR A 185 -13.75 1.01 -14.39
CA THR A 185 -12.36 1.49 -14.46
C THR A 185 -11.39 0.32 -14.47
N TRP A 186 -10.20 0.52 -15.05
CA TRP A 186 -9.17 -0.52 -15.08
C TRP A 186 -7.76 0.05 -15.15
N VAL A 187 -6.79 -0.77 -14.75
CA VAL A 187 -5.36 -0.44 -14.82
C VAL A 187 -4.75 -1.04 -16.07
N SER A 188 -4.29 -0.20 -16.99
CA SER A 188 -3.78 -0.60 -18.30
C SER A 188 -2.34 -0.10 -18.53
N PRO A 189 -1.53 -0.79 -19.33
CA PRO A 189 -0.24 -0.28 -19.74
C PRO A 189 -0.38 1.04 -20.50
N ARG A 190 0.65 1.89 -20.49
CA ARG A 190 0.74 3.05 -21.38
C ARG A 190 0.79 2.57 -22.84
N ALA A 191 0.15 3.32 -23.74
CA ALA A 191 0.15 2.99 -25.17
C ALA A 191 1.53 3.21 -25.82
N THR A 192 2.29 4.20 -25.32
CA THR A 192 3.60 4.58 -25.83
C THR A 192 4.60 4.68 -24.68
N ALA A 193 5.86 4.40 -24.96
CA ALA A 193 6.94 4.67 -24.03
C ALA A 193 7.19 6.18 -23.98
N GLU A 194 7.29 6.73 -22.81
CA GLU A 194 7.64 8.13 -22.57
C GLU A 194 8.48 8.25 -21.30
N THR A 195 9.22 9.34 -21.16
CA THR A 195 9.81 9.76 -19.88
C THR A 195 8.81 10.67 -19.19
N ASP A 196 8.48 10.39 -17.94
CA ASP A 196 7.50 11.12 -17.13
C ASP A 196 8.01 11.25 -15.69
N LEU A 197 8.63 12.41 -15.40
CA LEU A 197 9.26 12.65 -14.11
C LEU A 197 8.57 13.77 -13.35
N TYR A 198 8.49 13.62 -12.03
CA TYR A 198 8.02 14.67 -11.12
C TYR A 198 9.18 15.12 -10.23
N PHE A 199 9.60 16.37 -10.44
CA PHE A 199 10.68 17.00 -9.70
C PHE A 199 10.10 17.82 -8.53
N PHE A 200 10.51 17.51 -7.32
CA PHE A 200 10.15 18.16 -6.07
C PHE A 200 11.31 19.06 -5.60
N GLY A 201 11.29 20.33 -5.95
CA GLY A 201 12.33 21.31 -5.61
C GLY A 201 11.94 22.24 -4.46
N TYR A 202 11.58 21.67 -3.33
CA TYR A 202 11.07 22.41 -2.18
C TYR A 202 12.16 22.95 -1.24
N GLY A 203 13.44 22.69 -1.53
CA GLY A 203 14.51 22.97 -0.56
C GLY A 203 14.27 22.19 0.72
N HIS A 204 14.29 22.88 1.86
CA HIS A 204 14.01 22.26 3.16
C HIS A 204 12.56 22.47 3.67
N ARG A 205 11.65 22.90 2.79
CA ARG A 205 10.21 23.03 3.07
C ARG A 205 9.53 21.65 3.02
N TYR A 206 9.98 20.73 3.85
CA TYR A 206 9.59 19.30 3.82
C TYR A 206 8.09 19.08 3.99
N ILE A 207 7.43 19.83 4.85
CA ILE A 207 5.97 19.72 5.08
C ILE A 207 5.19 20.09 3.81
N GLU A 208 5.65 21.13 3.09
CA GLU A 208 5.02 21.54 1.83
C GLU A 208 5.21 20.48 0.74
N ALA A 209 6.42 19.93 0.60
CA ALA A 209 6.69 18.84 -0.33
C ALA A 209 5.77 17.63 -0.09
N VAL A 210 5.62 17.22 1.16
CA VAL A 210 4.73 16.11 1.54
C VAL A 210 3.27 16.44 1.29
N ARG A 211 2.83 17.66 1.63
CA ARG A 211 1.46 18.11 1.37
C ARG A 211 1.12 18.09 -0.12
N ASP A 212 2.01 18.63 -0.95
CA ASP A 212 1.77 18.71 -2.40
C ASP A 212 1.93 17.33 -3.07
N PHE A 213 2.74 16.45 -2.51
CA PHE A 213 2.75 15.04 -2.89
C PHE A 213 1.37 14.38 -2.68
N TYR A 214 0.70 14.63 -1.55
CA TYR A 214 -0.65 14.11 -1.31
C TYR A 214 -1.72 14.77 -2.19
N ARG A 215 -1.53 16.01 -2.59
CA ARG A 215 -2.40 16.61 -3.60
C ARG A 215 -2.21 15.94 -4.95
N LEU A 216 -0.96 15.65 -5.34
CA LEU A 216 -0.60 15.00 -6.59
C LEU A 216 -1.14 13.55 -6.67
N THR A 217 -0.98 12.78 -5.61
CA THR A 217 -1.29 11.34 -5.58
C THR A 217 -2.69 11.01 -5.07
N GLY A 218 -3.43 12.01 -4.62
CA GLY A 218 -4.75 11.90 -4.02
C GLY A 218 -4.74 12.10 -2.50
N PRO A 219 -5.85 12.57 -1.93
CA PRO A 219 -5.96 12.85 -0.51
C PRO A 219 -5.89 11.55 0.30
N THR A 220 -5.25 11.64 1.46
CA THR A 220 -5.26 10.54 2.42
C THR A 220 -6.64 10.43 3.07
N PRO A 221 -7.32 9.29 2.98
CA PRO A 221 -8.59 9.11 3.66
C PRO A 221 -8.40 9.07 5.18
N LEU A 222 -9.39 9.57 5.90
CA LEU A 222 -9.43 9.44 7.35
C LEU A 222 -9.69 7.97 7.74
N LEU A 223 -9.00 7.51 8.78
CA LEU A 223 -9.25 6.19 9.35
C LEU A 223 -10.60 6.15 10.08
N PRO A 224 -11.38 5.07 9.99
CA PRO A 224 -12.50 4.84 10.87
C PRO A 224 -12.02 4.79 12.33
N ARG A 225 -12.84 5.30 13.25
CA ARG A 225 -12.44 5.47 14.66
C ARG A 225 -11.94 4.17 15.31
N PHE A 226 -12.54 3.03 15.00
CA PHE A 226 -12.13 1.75 15.59
C PHE A 226 -10.70 1.37 15.19
N ALA A 227 -10.24 1.74 14.00
CA ALA A 227 -8.88 1.46 13.52
C ALA A 227 -7.81 2.22 14.33
N MET A 228 -8.18 3.26 15.07
CA MET A 228 -7.27 4.04 15.93
C MET A 228 -7.14 3.46 17.35
N GLY A 229 -7.89 2.43 17.68
CA GLY A 229 -7.82 1.74 18.97
C GLY A 229 -6.80 0.61 19.01
N ASN A 230 -6.85 -0.22 20.04
CA ASN A 230 -5.98 -1.38 20.16
C ASN A 230 -6.48 -2.53 19.29
N TRP A 231 -5.53 -3.23 18.67
CA TRP A 231 -5.77 -4.40 17.85
C TRP A 231 -5.17 -5.63 18.53
N TRP A 232 -5.95 -6.73 18.61
CA TRP A 232 -5.41 -8.03 18.96
C TRP A 232 -5.09 -8.81 17.70
N SER A 233 -3.84 -9.18 17.53
CA SER A 233 -3.37 -10.04 16.44
C SER A 233 -2.34 -11.03 16.97
N ARG A 234 -2.53 -12.30 16.69
CA ARG A 234 -1.57 -13.35 16.98
C ARG A 234 -1.73 -14.50 16.00
N TYR A 235 -0.63 -14.91 15.37
CA TYR A 235 -0.60 -16.18 14.66
C TYR A 235 -0.66 -17.33 15.67
N TYR A 236 -1.85 -17.90 15.83
CA TYR A 236 -2.15 -18.98 16.77
C TYR A 236 -3.42 -19.69 16.33
N ARG A 237 -3.45 -21.03 16.43
CA ARG A 237 -4.60 -21.84 16.06
C ARG A 237 -5.69 -21.75 17.13
N TYR A 238 -6.55 -20.76 17.03
CA TYR A 238 -7.68 -20.57 17.92
C TYR A 238 -8.85 -21.44 17.52
N THR A 239 -9.62 -21.89 18.53
CA THR A 239 -11.00 -22.28 18.33
C THR A 239 -11.92 -21.07 18.53
N GLN A 240 -13.14 -21.13 18.02
CA GLN A 240 -14.17 -20.11 18.22
C GLN A 240 -14.33 -19.76 19.72
N ASP A 241 -14.56 -20.75 20.55
CA ASP A 241 -14.77 -20.55 21.98
C ASP A 241 -13.52 -20.05 22.70
N GLY A 242 -12.35 -20.58 22.34
CA GLY A 242 -11.07 -20.15 22.89
C GLY A 242 -10.76 -18.68 22.58
N TYR A 243 -11.09 -18.22 21.37
CA TYR A 243 -10.90 -16.82 20.98
C TYR A 243 -11.87 -15.89 21.73
N LEU A 244 -13.15 -16.28 21.84
CA LEU A 244 -14.15 -15.51 22.58
C LEU A 244 -13.79 -15.42 24.08
N ALA A 245 -13.36 -16.52 24.68
CA ALA A 245 -12.90 -16.55 26.08
C ALA A 245 -11.69 -15.62 26.31
N LEU A 246 -10.76 -15.55 25.33
CA LEU A 246 -9.63 -14.64 25.38
C LEU A 246 -10.06 -13.17 25.32
N MET A 247 -11.01 -12.81 24.46
CA MET A 247 -11.55 -11.44 24.40
C MET A 247 -12.26 -11.06 25.70
N ASP A 248 -13.01 -11.98 26.28
CA ASP A 248 -13.65 -11.77 27.58
C ASP A 248 -12.64 -11.62 28.73
N ARG A 249 -11.53 -12.35 28.67
CA ARG A 249 -10.41 -12.18 29.61
C ARG A 249 -9.78 -10.79 29.51
N PHE A 250 -9.46 -10.32 28.31
CA PHE A 250 -8.93 -8.95 28.12
C PHE A 250 -9.89 -7.90 28.71
N LYS A 251 -11.18 -8.06 28.47
CA LYS A 251 -12.20 -7.16 29.03
C LYS A 251 -12.20 -7.18 30.55
N ARG A 252 -12.15 -8.37 31.21
CA ARG A 252 -12.09 -8.50 32.68
C ARG A 252 -10.83 -7.88 33.28
N GLU A 253 -9.71 -7.95 32.55
CA GLU A 253 -8.42 -7.37 32.97
C GLU A 253 -8.28 -5.89 32.61
N GLY A 254 -9.33 -5.26 32.08
CA GLY A 254 -9.35 -3.83 31.76
C GLY A 254 -8.50 -3.46 30.55
N ILE A 255 -8.17 -4.41 29.67
CA ILE A 255 -7.40 -4.18 28.44
C ILE A 255 -8.39 -3.98 27.29
N PRO A 256 -8.60 -2.73 26.81
CA PRO A 256 -9.56 -2.47 25.77
C PRO A 256 -8.99 -2.80 24.39
N PHE A 257 -9.78 -3.48 23.55
CA PHE A 257 -9.54 -3.67 22.14
C PHE A 257 -10.72 -3.13 21.33
N THR A 258 -10.43 -2.69 20.11
CA THR A 258 -11.43 -2.24 19.13
C THR A 258 -11.45 -3.14 17.91
N THR A 259 -10.38 -3.88 17.68
CA THR A 259 -10.21 -4.73 16.50
C THR A 259 -9.69 -6.10 16.88
N SER A 260 -10.32 -7.12 16.35
CA SER A 260 -9.89 -8.52 16.43
C SER A 260 -9.35 -8.95 15.05
N VAL A 261 -8.11 -9.40 15.04
CA VAL A 261 -7.45 -9.94 13.83
C VAL A 261 -7.38 -11.45 13.99
N ILE A 262 -7.96 -12.17 13.03
CA ILE A 262 -7.88 -13.63 12.98
C ILE A 262 -6.92 -14.01 11.87
N ASP A 263 -5.79 -14.57 12.27
CA ASP A 263 -4.74 -15.02 11.38
C ASP A 263 -5.12 -16.37 10.74
N MET A 264 -4.31 -16.85 9.82
CA MET A 264 -4.65 -17.79 8.76
C MET A 264 -5.40 -19.08 9.18
N ASP A 265 -5.34 -19.55 10.40
CA ASP A 265 -6.08 -20.79 10.77
C ASP A 265 -7.62 -20.63 10.82
N TRP A 266 -8.16 -19.45 10.46
CA TRP A 266 -9.60 -19.29 10.25
C TRP A 266 -10.10 -20.13 9.07
N HIS A 267 -9.25 -20.34 8.05
CA HIS A 267 -9.53 -21.20 6.89
C HIS A 267 -8.82 -22.55 7.04
N ARG A 268 -9.10 -23.46 6.12
CA ARG A 268 -8.47 -24.77 6.05
C ARG A 268 -6.99 -24.62 5.70
N VAL A 269 -6.10 -25.17 6.54
CA VAL A 269 -4.64 -25.08 6.40
C VAL A 269 -3.99 -26.46 6.35
N ASP A 270 -4.11 -27.23 7.46
CA ASP A 270 -3.42 -28.50 7.65
C ASP A 270 -4.19 -29.70 7.07
N ASP A 271 -5.47 -29.53 6.80
CA ASP A 271 -6.40 -30.54 6.32
C ASP A 271 -6.63 -30.51 4.80
N VAL A 272 -5.81 -29.75 4.08
CA VAL A 272 -5.86 -29.67 2.61
C VAL A 272 -5.15 -30.86 2.00
N ASP A 273 -5.83 -31.58 1.08
CA ASP A 273 -5.23 -32.67 0.33
C ASP A 273 -3.98 -32.17 -0.44
N PRO A 274 -2.81 -32.81 -0.28
CA PRO A 274 -1.58 -32.40 -0.96
C PRO A 274 -1.67 -32.27 -2.49
N LYS A 275 -2.65 -32.91 -3.13
CA LYS A 275 -2.89 -32.77 -4.58
C LYS A 275 -3.24 -31.31 -4.96
N TYR A 276 -3.80 -30.52 -4.03
CA TYR A 276 -4.13 -29.12 -4.22
C TYR A 276 -3.02 -28.17 -3.77
N GLY A 277 -1.89 -28.67 -3.30
CA GLY A 277 -0.77 -27.90 -2.76
C GLY A 277 -0.88 -27.64 -1.26
N SER A 278 -0.33 -26.51 -0.80
CA SER A 278 -0.35 -26.15 0.62
C SER A 278 -1.65 -25.43 1.00
N GLY A 279 -2.06 -25.50 2.26
CA GLY A 279 -3.16 -24.70 2.81
C GLY A 279 -2.80 -23.24 3.10
N TRP A 280 -1.73 -22.69 2.52
CA TRP A 280 -1.31 -21.30 2.76
C TRP A 280 -2.33 -20.29 2.24
N THR A 281 -2.85 -20.50 1.03
CA THR A 281 -4.00 -19.77 0.50
C THR A 281 -5.28 -20.52 0.88
N GLY A 282 -6.31 -19.82 1.34
CA GLY A 282 -7.61 -20.40 1.64
C GLY A 282 -8.70 -19.36 1.80
N TYR A 283 -9.94 -19.76 1.45
CA TYR A 283 -11.14 -18.92 1.47
C TYR A 283 -12.35 -19.62 2.12
N SER A 284 -12.16 -20.84 2.60
CA SER A 284 -13.22 -21.63 3.24
C SER A 284 -12.95 -21.75 4.73
N TRP A 285 -13.95 -21.43 5.53
CA TRP A 285 -13.83 -21.55 6.98
C TRP A 285 -13.41 -22.96 7.42
N ASN A 286 -12.48 -23.04 8.35
CA ASN A 286 -12.18 -24.25 9.08
C ASN A 286 -13.30 -24.52 10.10
N ARG A 287 -14.29 -25.34 9.70
CA ARG A 287 -15.47 -25.65 10.51
C ARG A 287 -15.19 -26.47 11.77
N GLU A 288 -14.03 -27.10 11.87
CA GLU A 288 -13.60 -27.74 13.14
C GLU A 288 -13.21 -26.72 14.19
N LEU A 289 -12.57 -25.61 13.77
CA LEU A 289 -12.16 -24.53 14.67
C LEU A 289 -13.24 -23.50 14.85
N PHE A 290 -13.96 -23.17 13.80
CA PHE A 290 -15.03 -22.17 13.74
C PHE A 290 -16.32 -22.82 13.19
N PRO A 291 -17.06 -23.59 14.01
CA PRO A 291 -18.24 -24.32 13.54
C PRO A 291 -19.38 -23.41 13.07
N ASP A 292 -19.52 -22.22 13.64
CA ASP A 292 -20.55 -21.24 13.30
C ASP A 292 -19.96 -19.83 13.16
N PRO A 293 -19.33 -19.52 11.99
CA PRO A 293 -18.71 -18.22 11.77
C PRO A 293 -19.65 -17.02 11.90
N PRO A 294 -20.90 -17.03 11.39
CA PRO A 294 -21.81 -15.91 11.60
C PRO A 294 -22.10 -15.63 13.07
N ALA A 295 -22.35 -16.67 13.87
CA ALA A 295 -22.57 -16.51 15.32
C ALA A 295 -21.31 -16.01 16.01
N PHE A 296 -20.13 -16.51 15.64
CA PHE A 296 -18.83 -16.07 16.15
C PHE A 296 -18.56 -14.59 15.87
N LEU A 297 -18.74 -14.16 14.63
CA LEU A 297 -18.55 -12.75 14.23
C LEU A 297 -19.55 -11.82 14.92
N ALA A 298 -20.83 -12.24 15.03
CA ALA A 298 -21.83 -11.52 15.79
C ALA A 298 -21.46 -11.40 17.28
N ASP A 299 -20.83 -12.43 17.86
CA ASP A 299 -20.33 -12.41 19.23
C ASP A 299 -19.18 -11.41 19.42
N LEU A 300 -18.27 -11.30 18.48
CA LEU A 300 -17.21 -10.29 18.48
C LEU A 300 -17.79 -8.87 18.36
N HIS A 301 -18.78 -8.67 17.49
CA HIS A 301 -19.48 -7.39 17.35
C HIS A 301 -20.22 -6.99 18.64
N ARG A 302 -20.86 -7.94 19.33
CA ARG A 302 -21.49 -7.66 20.65
C ARG A 302 -20.48 -7.22 21.71
N ARG A 303 -19.22 -7.59 21.57
CA ARG A 303 -18.10 -7.14 22.42
C ARG A 303 -17.54 -5.77 21.99
N GLY A 304 -18.06 -5.18 20.92
CA GLY A 304 -17.61 -3.90 20.37
C GLY A 304 -16.36 -4.00 19.50
N LEU A 305 -16.01 -5.21 19.03
CA LEU A 305 -14.85 -5.45 18.17
C LEU A 305 -15.25 -5.41 16.70
N ARG A 306 -14.36 -4.90 15.87
CA ARG A 306 -14.38 -5.09 14.41
C ARG A 306 -13.41 -6.19 14.05
N THR A 307 -13.78 -7.02 13.08
CA THR A 307 -13.03 -8.24 12.76
C THR A 307 -12.46 -8.20 11.36
N THR A 308 -11.19 -8.54 11.25
CA THR A 308 -10.52 -8.77 9.97
C THR A 308 -9.94 -10.17 9.91
N LEU A 309 -10.04 -10.78 8.72
CA LEU A 309 -9.41 -12.05 8.40
C LEU A 309 -8.16 -11.81 7.57
N ASN A 310 -7.15 -12.64 7.79
CA ASN A 310 -5.92 -12.68 7.00
C ASN A 310 -6.18 -13.42 5.68
N VAL A 311 -5.71 -12.89 4.55
CA VAL A 311 -5.77 -13.56 3.24
C VAL A 311 -4.43 -13.56 2.54
N HIS A 312 -4.07 -14.72 1.96
CA HIS A 312 -2.88 -14.96 1.15
C HIS A 312 -3.32 -15.42 -0.24
N PRO A 313 -3.66 -14.55 -1.17
CA PRO A 313 -4.42 -14.92 -2.37
C PRO A 313 -3.59 -15.54 -3.50
N ARG A 314 -2.28 -15.66 -3.36
CA ARG A 314 -1.33 -16.05 -4.42
C ARG A 314 -1.73 -17.30 -5.20
N ASP A 315 -2.13 -18.35 -4.50
CA ASP A 315 -2.33 -19.68 -5.13
C ASP A 315 -3.70 -19.79 -5.81
N GLY A 316 -4.45 -18.67 -5.88
CA GLY A 316 -5.76 -18.63 -6.51
C GLY A 316 -6.83 -19.42 -5.76
N VAL A 317 -7.83 -19.95 -6.46
CA VAL A 317 -8.94 -20.70 -5.86
C VAL A 317 -8.88 -22.14 -6.30
N ARG A 318 -8.81 -23.08 -5.35
CA ARG A 318 -8.60 -24.50 -5.60
C ARG A 318 -9.87 -25.29 -5.33
N ALA A 319 -9.95 -26.51 -5.89
CA ALA A 319 -11.17 -27.30 -5.90
C ALA A 319 -11.70 -27.74 -4.52
N PHE A 320 -10.89 -27.65 -3.45
CA PHE A 320 -11.35 -27.90 -2.08
C PHE A 320 -12.10 -26.72 -1.44
N GLU A 321 -12.08 -25.54 -2.06
CA GLU A 321 -12.73 -24.34 -1.55
C GLU A 321 -14.23 -24.37 -1.79
N ASP A 322 -15.02 -23.92 -0.82
CA ASP A 322 -16.48 -23.88 -0.91
C ASP A 322 -16.98 -23.08 -2.12
N ALA A 323 -16.27 -22.01 -2.46
CA ALA A 323 -16.63 -21.11 -3.57
C ALA A 323 -16.07 -21.60 -4.94
N TYR A 324 -15.21 -22.62 -4.98
CA TYR A 324 -14.52 -23.03 -6.20
C TYR A 324 -15.45 -23.30 -7.40
N PRO A 325 -16.58 -24.02 -7.27
CA PRO A 325 -17.42 -24.33 -8.42
C PRO A 325 -17.96 -23.08 -9.14
N GLU A 326 -18.23 -22.02 -8.39
CA GLU A 326 -18.77 -20.78 -8.96
C GLU A 326 -17.66 -19.93 -9.57
N VAL A 327 -16.53 -19.83 -8.87
CA VAL A 327 -15.34 -19.08 -9.36
C VAL A 327 -14.80 -19.73 -10.62
N ALA A 328 -14.63 -21.06 -10.66
CA ALA A 328 -14.18 -21.80 -11.84
C ALA A 328 -15.07 -21.52 -13.06
N LYS A 329 -16.39 -21.64 -12.90
CA LYS A 329 -17.34 -21.35 -13.99
C LYS A 329 -17.23 -19.93 -14.50
N ARG A 330 -17.04 -18.94 -13.62
CA ARG A 330 -16.94 -17.53 -13.99
C ARG A 330 -15.70 -17.26 -14.85
N VAL A 331 -14.60 -17.92 -14.58
CA VAL A 331 -13.37 -17.79 -15.38
C VAL A 331 -13.30 -18.73 -16.57
N GLY A 332 -14.32 -19.57 -16.79
CA GLY A 332 -14.45 -20.48 -17.94
C GLY A 332 -13.81 -21.85 -17.73
N ILE A 333 -13.56 -22.25 -16.48
CA ILE A 333 -13.05 -23.60 -16.12
C ILE A 333 -14.26 -24.50 -15.76
N ASP A 334 -14.27 -25.73 -16.26
CA ASP A 334 -15.24 -26.75 -15.83
C ASP A 334 -14.89 -27.24 -14.41
N PRO A 335 -15.73 -27.02 -13.40
CA PRO A 335 -15.43 -27.42 -12.03
C PRO A 335 -15.17 -28.93 -11.86
N ALA A 336 -15.69 -29.77 -12.77
CA ALA A 336 -15.48 -31.21 -12.71
C ALA A 336 -14.02 -31.63 -13.00
N THR A 337 -13.23 -30.74 -13.60
CA THR A 337 -11.81 -30.98 -13.86
C THR A 337 -10.92 -30.82 -12.63
N GLU A 338 -11.41 -30.14 -11.60
CA GLU A 338 -10.64 -29.74 -10.43
C GLU A 338 -9.39 -28.88 -10.76
N GLU A 339 -9.37 -28.24 -11.96
CA GLU A 339 -8.29 -27.34 -12.37
C GLU A 339 -8.25 -26.11 -11.47
N ASN A 340 -7.05 -25.74 -11.01
CA ASN A 340 -6.88 -24.55 -10.17
C ASN A 340 -7.26 -23.28 -10.93
N VAL A 341 -8.05 -22.43 -10.31
CA VAL A 341 -8.25 -21.05 -10.78
C VAL A 341 -7.05 -20.23 -10.36
N GLU A 342 -6.26 -19.76 -11.33
CA GLU A 342 -5.08 -18.96 -11.04
C GLU A 342 -5.46 -17.57 -10.51
N PHE A 343 -4.63 -17.05 -9.61
CA PHE A 343 -4.74 -15.65 -9.17
C PHE A 343 -4.30 -14.71 -10.31
N ASP A 344 -5.27 -14.01 -10.91
CA ASP A 344 -5.04 -13.15 -12.06
C ASP A 344 -5.82 -11.83 -11.96
N LEU A 345 -5.19 -10.81 -11.40
CA LEU A 345 -5.78 -9.46 -11.28
C LEU A 345 -5.83 -8.70 -12.62
N THR A 346 -5.41 -9.29 -13.73
CA THR A 346 -5.58 -8.73 -15.08
C THR A 346 -6.81 -9.29 -15.80
N ASN A 347 -7.53 -10.23 -15.17
CA ASN A 347 -8.76 -10.82 -15.67
C ASN A 347 -9.96 -10.29 -14.87
N PRO A 348 -10.87 -9.49 -15.49
CA PRO A 348 -12.01 -8.92 -14.78
C PRO A 348 -12.98 -9.99 -14.25
N ASP A 349 -13.14 -11.14 -14.94
CA ASP A 349 -13.97 -12.25 -14.45
C ASP A 349 -13.43 -12.84 -13.15
N PHE A 350 -12.10 -12.95 -13.05
CA PHE A 350 -11.46 -13.42 -11.82
C PHE A 350 -11.66 -12.42 -10.68
N VAL A 351 -11.42 -11.12 -10.94
CA VAL A 351 -11.54 -10.07 -9.91
C VAL A 351 -12.97 -10.00 -9.39
N ASP A 352 -13.96 -10.08 -10.28
CA ASP A 352 -15.37 -10.08 -9.91
C ASP A 352 -15.73 -11.33 -9.05
N ALA A 353 -15.33 -12.53 -9.48
CA ALA A 353 -15.53 -13.76 -8.69
C ALA A 353 -14.80 -13.72 -7.33
N TYR A 354 -13.62 -13.12 -7.31
CA TYR A 354 -12.82 -12.96 -6.09
C TYR A 354 -13.53 -12.07 -5.07
N PHE A 355 -14.12 -10.95 -5.50
CA PHE A 355 -14.90 -10.11 -4.60
C PHE A 355 -16.20 -10.76 -4.16
N ASP A 356 -16.89 -11.49 -5.02
CA ASP A 356 -18.08 -12.24 -4.62
C ASP A 356 -17.79 -13.21 -3.46
N MET A 357 -16.63 -13.89 -3.46
CA MET A 357 -16.21 -14.73 -2.32
C MET A 357 -16.08 -13.92 -1.03
N HIS A 358 -15.44 -12.74 -1.12
CA HIS A 358 -15.22 -11.88 0.04
C HIS A 358 -16.52 -11.30 0.56
N HIS A 359 -17.42 -10.86 -0.33
CA HIS A 359 -18.73 -10.32 0.01
C HIS A 359 -19.61 -11.32 0.77
N ARG A 360 -19.50 -12.62 0.47
CA ARG A 360 -20.22 -13.65 1.25
C ARG A 360 -19.76 -13.69 2.70
N MET A 361 -18.46 -13.63 2.93
CA MET A 361 -17.90 -13.62 4.28
C MET A 361 -18.17 -12.29 5.00
N GLU A 362 -18.23 -11.18 4.29
CA GLU A 362 -18.66 -9.89 4.82
C GLU A 362 -20.14 -9.91 5.23
N ALA A 363 -20.98 -10.59 4.46
CA ALA A 363 -22.38 -10.81 4.84
C ALA A 363 -22.53 -11.68 6.10
N GLU A 364 -21.56 -12.54 6.39
CA GLU A 364 -21.45 -13.29 7.64
C GLU A 364 -20.99 -12.43 8.83
N GLY A 365 -20.31 -11.28 8.56
CA GLY A 365 -19.88 -10.34 9.58
C GLY A 365 -18.40 -9.96 9.57
N VAL A 366 -17.64 -10.29 8.53
CA VAL A 366 -16.27 -9.77 8.37
C VAL A 366 -16.33 -8.28 8.05
N ASP A 367 -15.61 -7.44 8.79
CA ASP A 367 -15.71 -5.98 8.65
C ASP A 367 -14.74 -5.41 7.60
N PHE A 368 -13.58 -6.00 7.44
CA PHE A 368 -12.57 -5.59 6.46
C PHE A 368 -11.51 -6.67 6.29
N TRP A 369 -10.57 -6.49 5.33
CA TRP A 369 -9.61 -7.52 4.94
C TRP A 369 -8.17 -7.15 5.28
N TRP A 370 -7.41 -8.17 5.74
CA TRP A 370 -5.97 -8.11 5.88
C TRP A 370 -5.30 -8.81 4.69
N LEU A 371 -4.73 -8.01 3.78
CA LEU A 371 -4.04 -8.47 2.59
C LEU A 371 -2.57 -8.76 2.93
N ASP A 372 -2.28 -10.01 3.22
CA ASP A 372 -0.95 -10.45 3.60
C ASP A 372 -0.21 -11.06 2.39
N TRP A 373 0.09 -10.20 1.42
CA TRP A 373 0.80 -10.59 0.21
C TRP A 373 2.28 -10.76 0.48
N GLN A 374 2.84 -11.98 0.27
CA GLN A 374 4.23 -12.33 0.53
C GLN A 374 4.98 -12.87 -0.70
N GLN A 375 4.43 -12.74 -1.91
CA GLN A 375 4.84 -13.49 -3.08
C GLN A 375 5.48 -12.66 -4.18
N GLY A 376 6.09 -11.53 -3.82
CA GLY A 376 6.83 -10.71 -4.77
C GLY A 376 5.95 -9.95 -5.77
N GLY A 377 6.56 -9.50 -6.87
CA GLY A 377 5.98 -8.59 -7.85
C GLY A 377 5.67 -9.23 -9.21
N VAL A 378 5.46 -10.55 -9.27
CA VAL A 378 5.19 -11.23 -10.55
C VAL A 378 3.74 -10.97 -10.97
N THR A 379 3.56 -10.47 -12.19
CA THR A 379 2.26 -10.19 -12.79
C THR A 379 2.28 -10.50 -14.29
N ARG A 380 1.11 -10.71 -14.87
CA ARG A 380 0.93 -10.90 -16.33
C ARG A 380 0.98 -9.60 -17.12
N GLN A 381 0.85 -8.45 -16.46
CA GLN A 381 0.92 -7.13 -17.06
C GLN A 381 2.20 -6.42 -16.64
N LYS A 382 3.02 -6.00 -17.62
CA LYS A 382 4.28 -5.28 -17.36
C LYS A 382 4.02 -4.01 -16.55
N GLY A 383 4.81 -3.81 -15.48
CA GLY A 383 4.72 -2.63 -14.62
C GLY A 383 3.58 -2.67 -13.61
N LEU A 384 2.72 -3.68 -13.62
CA LEU A 384 1.67 -3.85 -12.60
C LEU A 384 2.18 -4.69 -11.44
N ASP A 385 2.32 -4.10 -10.28
CA ASP A 385 2.58 -4.84 -9.03
C ASP A 385 1.26 -5.46 -8.54
N PRO A 386 1.19 -6.80 -8.35
CA PRO A 386 -0.03 -7.45 -7.88
C PRO A 386 -0.46 -6.98 -6.49
N LEU A 387 0.46 -6.64 -5.60
CA LEU A 387 0.11 -6.07 -4.30
C LEU A 387 -0.54 -4.68 -4.45
N TRP A 388 -0.04 -3.85 -5.37
CA TRP A 388 -0.66 -2.56 -5.65
C TRP A 388 -2.08 -2.73 -6.19
N MET A 389 -2.27 -3.61 -7.19
CA MET A 389 -3.59 -3.84 -7.80
C MET A 389 -4.58 -4.42 -6.78
N LEU A 390 -4.15 -5.42 -6.01
CA LEU A 390 -4.94 -6.03 -4.94
C LEU A 390 -5.42 -4.98 -3.94
N ASN A 391 -4.50 -4.13 -3.53
CA ASN A 391 -4.78 -3.04 -2.61
C ASN A 391 -5.74 -2.02 -3.20
N HIS A 392 -5.50 -1.59 -4.43
CA HIS A 392 -6.33 -0.62 -5.13
C HIS A 392 -7.79 -1.09 -5.21
N MET A 393 -7.99 -2.31 -5.69
CA MET A 393 -9.31 -2.88 -5.84
C MET A 393 -10.01 -3.11 -4.50
N HIS A 394 -9.33 -3.69 -3.51
CA HIS A 394 -9.91 -3.89 -2.16
C HIS A 394 -10.26 -2.58 -1.47
N TYR A 395 -9.45 -1.54 -1.65
CA TYR A 395 -9.75 -0.25 -1.04
C TYR A 395 -11.04 0.33 -1.61
N LEU A 396 -11.19 0.33 -2.93
CA LEU A 396 -12.39 0.84 -3.61
C LEU A 396 -13.61 -0.02 -3.25
N ASP A 397 -13.49 -1.34 -3.35
CA ASP A 397 -14.55 -2.28 -3.01
C ASP A 397 -15.02 -2.13 -1.55
N SER A 398 -14.10 -1.93 -0.61
CA SER A 398 -14.47 -1.75 0.80
C SER A 398 -15.28 -0.48 1.08
N GLY A 399 -15.25 0.49 0.14
CA GLY A 399 -16.05 1.71 0.19
C GLY A 399 -17.44 1.60 -0.43
N ARG A 400 -17.76 0.48 -1.09
CA ARG A 400 -19.05 0.29 -1.79
C ARG A 400 -20.24 0.52 -0.89
N GLY A 401 -21.30 1.05 -1.49
CA GLY A 401 -22.54 1.34 -0.77
C GLY A 401 -22.40 2.44 0.27
N GLY A 402 -21.34 3.27 0.22
CA GLY A 402 -21.07 4.37 1.15
C GLY A 402 -20.44 3.93 2.47
N ASN A 403 -19.82 2.75 2.51
CA ASN A 403 -19.03 2.31 3.65
C ASN A 403 -17.76 3.13 3.81
N TRP A 404 -17.19 3.11 5.00
CA TRP A 404 -15.90 3.76 5.25
C TRP A 404 -14.76 2.84 4.76
N PRO A 405 -14.04 3.20 3.69
CA PRO A 405 -13.07 2.28 3.09
C PRO A 405 -11.89 2.03 4.02
N LEU A 406 -11.50 0.78 4.13
CA LEU A 406 -10.36 0.33 4.93
C LEU A 406 -9.77 -0.95 4.37
N THR A 407 -8.47 -0.95 4.14
CA THR A 407 -7.69 -2.15 3.80
C THR A 407 -6.47 -2.24 4.71
N PHE A 408 -6.25 -3.41 5.30
CA PHE A 408 -5.05 -3.69 6.09
C PHE A 408 -4.04 -4.44 5.21
N SER A 409 -2.83 -3.90 5.04
CA SER A 409 -1.85 -4.43 4.10
C SER A 409 -0.43 -4.33 4.64
N ARG A 410 0.54 -4.90 3.92
CA ARG A 410 1.96 -4.93 4.30
C ARG A 410 2.77 -3.73 3.82
N TYR A 411 2.16 -2.79 3.16
CA TYR A 411 2.82 -1.57 2.71
C TYR A 411 3.26 -0.67 3.87
N ALA A 412 4.42 -0.01 3.72
CA ALA A 412 4.90 0.99 4.66
C ALA A 412 5.37 2.26 3.94
N GLY A 413 4.96 3.43 4.44
CA GLY A 413 5.37 4.74 3.94
C GLY A 413 4.44 5.37 2.92
N PRO A 414 4.68 6.65 2.56
CA PRO A 414 3.92 7.39 1.58
C PRO A 414 4.45 7.11 0.18
N GLY A 415 3.76 6.41 -0.60
CA GLY A 415 4.09 6.29 -2.02
C GLY A 415 3.65 4.98 -2.61
N PRO A 416 3.27 5.02 -3.90
CA PRO A 416 3.08 3.80 -4.64
C PRO A 416 4.44 3.12 -4.83
N PRO A 417 4.45 1.81 -4.98
CA PRO A 417 5.67 1.14 -5.40
C PRO A 417 6.04 1.65 -6.78
N LEU A 418 7.24 2.18 -6.90
CA LEU A 418 7.81 2.43 -8.22
C LEU A 418 7.99 1.07 -8.92
N PRO A 419 7.47 0.88 -10.14
CA PRO A 419 7.68 -0.36 -10.85
C PRO A 419 9.16 -0.49 -11.19
N GLY A 420 9.79 -1.60 -10.78
CA GLY A 420 10.99 -2.06 -11.43
C GLY A 420 12.29 -2.13 -10.64
N ARG A 421 12.31 -2.48 -9.34
CA ARG A 421 13.52 -3.05 -8.74
C ARG A 421 13.20 -4.32 -7.96
N LEU A 422 13.49 -5.44 -8.59
CA LEU A 422 13.72 -6.72 -7.92
C LEU A 422 14.92 -6.52 -6.98
N LEU A 423 14.70 -6.44 -5.68
CA LEU A 423 15.77 -6.55 -4.71
C LEU A 423 16.13 -8.02 -4.59
N ARG A 424 17.28 -8.38 -5.15
CA ARG A 424 17.93 -9.68 -4.90
C ARG A 424 18.43 -9.70 -3.46
N ARG A 425 18.14 -10.82 -2.83
CA ARG A 425 18.65 -11.31 -1.56
C ARG A 425 20.17 -11.22 -1.48
N HIS A 426 20.75 -10.69 -0.38
CA HIS A 426 21.92 -11.27 0.28
C HIS A 426 22.07 -10.78 1.72
N ASP A 427 22.15 -11.78 2.57
CA ASP A 427 22.95 -12.02 3.76
C ASP A 427 22.69 -11.29 5.09
N ARG A 428 22.60 -12.18 6.02
CA ARG A 428 22.56 -12.20 7.46
C ARG A 428 23.59 -11.25 8.10
N ASP A 429 23.11 -10.23 8.81
CA ASP A 429 23.77 -9.78 10.02
C ASP A 429 22.75 -9.16 10.98
N LEU A 430 22.73 -9.67 12.20
CA LEU A 430 21.85 -9.32 13.30
C LEU A 430 22.18 -7.92 13.83
N GLY A 431 21.55 -6.91 13.28
CA GLY A 431 21.51 -5.58 13.86
C GLY A 431 20.09 -5.22 14.26
N ILE A 432 19.77 -5.20 15.55
CA ILE A 432 18.49 -4.69 16.03
C ILE A 432 18.44 -3.18 15.74
N ALA A 433 17.95 -2.80 14.59
CA ALA A 433 17.74 -1.40 14.25
C ALA A 433 16.42 -0.91 14.88
N ARG A 434 16.55 0.00 15.85
CA ARG A 434 15.45 0.86 16.26
C ARG A 434 15.12 1.77 15.08
N LEU A 435 13.95 1.61 14.48
CA LEU A 435 13.43 2.55 13.50
C LEU A 435 13.40 3.95 14.14
N PRO A 436 13.95 5.00 13.48
CA PRO A 436 13.90 6.35 14.01
C PRO A 436 12.45 6.79 14.22
N ALA A 437 12.18 7.53 15.28
CA ALA A 437 10.84 8.05 15.63
C ALA A 437 10.17 8.86 14.51
N ALA A 438 10.93 9.35 13.52
CA ALA A 438 10.44 10.01 12.33
C ALA A 438 9.61 9.10 11.41
N VAL A 439 9.95 7.81 11.32
CA VAL A 439 9.18 6.83 10.52
C VAL A 439 7.80 6.57 11.12
N HIS A 440 7.66 6.70 12.44
CA HIS A 440 6.37 6.55 13.12
C HIS A 440 5.40 7.72 12.86
N ARG A 441 5.88 8.93 12.55
CA ARG A 441 5.01 10.08 12.25
C ARG A 441 4.45 10.07 10.84
N HIS A 442 5.05 9.37 9.90
CA HIS A 442 4.63 9.33 8.49
C HIS A 442 3.74 8.13 8.13
N ARG A 443 3.45 7.22 9.08
CA ARG A 443 2.64 6.02 8.86
C ARG A 443 1.16 6.25 8.59
N PHE A 444 0.67 7.48 8.68
CA PHE A 444 -0.77 7.76 8.65
C PHE A 444 -1.28 8.38 7.36
N GLN A 445 -0.53 8.35 6.28
CA GLN A 445 -0.83 9.30 5.21
C GLN A 445 -0.99 8.72 3.79
N HIS A 446 -1.28 7.47 3.57
CA HIS A 446 -1.78 7.01 2.29
C HIS A 446 -2.82 5.92 2.45
N ARG A 447 -3.91 6.07 1.68
CA ARG A 447 -5.03 5.13 1.55
C ARG A 447 -4.88 3.99 2.54
N VAL A 448 -5.26 4.25 3.72
CA VAL A 448 -5.09 3.52 4.97
C VAL A 448 -4.44 2.14 4.85
N TRP A 449 -3.16 2.10 5.08
CA TRP A 449 -2.38 0.88 5.17
C TRP A 449 -1.84 0.73 6.59
N LEU A 450 -2.38 -0.18 7.35
CA LEU A 450 -1.78 -0.60 8.60
C LEU A 450 -0.82 -1.74 8.30
N VAL A 451 0.45 -1.57 8.61
CA VAL A 451 1.49 -2.59 8.40
C VAL A 451 1.78 -3.30 9.70
N GLU A 452 1.74 -4.60 9.67
CA GLU A 452 2.19 -5.44 10.79
C GLU A 452 3.67 -5.82 10.63
N PRO A 453 4.53 -5.60 11.63
CA PRO A 453 5.87 -6.19 11.63
C PRO A 453 5.78 -7.67 12.02
N ARG A 454 6.06 -8.57 11.10
CA ARG A 454 6.17 -10.02 11.40
C ARG A 454 7.53 -10.35 11.99
N HIS A 455 7.51 -11.02 13.13
CA HIS A 455 8.69 -11.71 13.65
C HIS A 455 8.65 -13.17 13.18
N ARG A 456 9.57 -13.58 12.33
CA ARG A 456 9.85 -15.01 12.10
C ARG A 456 10.42 -15.59 13.40
N ARG A 457 9.95 -16.77 13.81
CA ARG A 457 10.61 -17.55 14.86
C ARG A 457 11.98 -17.99 14.35
N PRO A 458 13.08 -17.71 15.04
CA PRO A 458 14.32 -18.44 14.80
C PRO A 458 14.14 -19.84 15.35
N HIS A 459 14.39 -20.86 14.54
CA HIS A 459 14.70 -22.18 15.04
C HIS A 459 16.02 -22.13 15.78
N VAL A 460 15.99 -21.77 17.06
CA VAL A 460 17.17 -21.83 17.93
C VAL A 460 17.31 -23.27 18.40
N ARG A 461 18.26 -23.98 17.84
CA ARG A 461 18.90 -25.11 18.53
C ARG A 461 19.66 -24.52 19.72
N LEU A 462 19.19 -24.79 20.92
CA LEU A 462 19.90 -24.44 22.15
C LEU A 462 21.21 -25.20 22.25
N PRO A 463 22.36 -24.53 22.42
CA PRO A 463 23.58 -25.19 22.91
C PRO A 463 23.47 -25.35 24.44
N GLN A 464 23.90 -26.49 24.92
CA GLN A 464 23.96 -26.85 26.33
C GLN A 464 24.75 -25.84 27.14
N ARG A 465 24.24 -25.52 28.33
CA ARG A 465 24.81 -24.64 29.34
C ARG A 465 26.27 -25.00 29.70
N ARG A 466 27.15 -23.99 29.78
CA ARG A 466 28.24 -23.93 30.75
C ARG A 466 28.00 -22.73 31.64
N ALA A 467 28.18 -22.97 32.96
CA ALA A 467 27.93 -22.05 34.03
C ALA A 467 29.11 -21.06 34.23
N GLY A 468 28.77 -19.86 34.71
CA GLY A 468 29.70 -19.03 35.50
C GLY A 468 30.11 -17.69 34.89
N GLY A 469 29.58 -16.59 35.39
CA GLY A 469 30.06 -15.23 35.25
C GLY A 469 29.15 -14.21 35.94
N PRO A 470 29.66 -13.20 36.67
CA PRO A 470 28.90 -12.41 37.62
C PRO A 470 28.14 -11.25 37.01
N LEU A 471 27.00 -10.93 37.66
CA LEU A 471 26.06 -9.83 37.34
C LEU A 471 26.63 -8.45 37.69
N VAL A 472 26.49 -7.50 36.77
CA VAL A 472 26.74 -6.06 37.01
C VAL A 472 25.37 -5.36 37.10
N PRO A 473 25.16 -4.46 38.10
CA PRO A 473 23.83 -3.86 38.33
C PRO A 473 23.57 -2.67 37.41
N ALA A 474 22.31 -2.62 36.92
CA ALA A 474 21.77 -1.54 36.09
C ALA A 474 21.42 -0.31 36.94
N ARG A 475 21.86 0.87 36.53
CA ARG A 475 21.49 2.17 37.10
C ARG A 475 20.07 2.58 36.66
N ARG A 476 19.27 3.02 37.65
CA ARG A 476 17.97 3.67 37.48
C ARG A 476 18.15 5.04 36.82
N VAL A 477 17.31 5.32 35.79
CA VAL A 477 17.05 6.67 35.29
C VAL A 477 15.60 6.99 35.57
N GLN A 478 15.33 8.15 36.23
CA GLN A 478 14.00 8.65 36.53
C GLN A 478 13.36 9.28 35.29
N PRO A 479 12.01 9.23 35.15
CA PRO A 479 11.30 9.85 34.06
C PRO A 479 10.71 11.19 34.46
N ASP A 480 10.94 12.23 33.67
CA ASP A 480 10.16 13.48 33.75
C ASP A 480 9.34 13.71 32.46
N GLN A 481 8.05 13.88 32.72
CA GLN A 481 6.99 14.57 31.98
C GLN A 481 6.30 13.88 30.76
N PRO A 482 4.97 14.00 30.66
CA PRO A 482 4.17 13.17 29.76
C PRO A 482 3.80 13.89 28.46
N THR A 483 4.12 13.30 27.35
CA THR A 483 3.48 13.57 26.07
C THR A 483 2.63 12.36 25.69
N ALA A 484 1.35 12.61 25.39
CA ALA A 484 0.38 11.61 25.01
C ALA A 484 0.82 10.83 23.77
N PHE A 485 1.24 9.60 23.95
CA PHE A 485 1.55 8.65 22.89
C PHE A 485 0.37 7.70 22.73
N VAL A 486 -0.18 7.62 21.51
CA VAL A 486 -0.97 6.47 21.09
C VAL A 486 0.03 5.34 20.85
N GLN A 487 0.22 4.47 21.83
CA GLN A 487 0.98 3.24 21.68
C GLN A 487 0.08 2.19 21.02
N LEU A 488 0.42 1.78 19.81
CA LEU A 488 0.10 0.43 19.34
C LEU A 488 0.91 -0.53 20.23
N ALA A 489 0.24 -1.14 21.21
CA ALA A 489 0.86 -2.13 22.08
C ALA A 489 1.10 -3.41 21.29
N VAL A 490 2.24 -3.50 20.63
CA VAL A 490 2.83 -4.79 20.30
C VAL A 490 3.35 -5.35 21.61
N LEU A 491 2.53 -6.13 22.30
CA LEU A 491 2.99 -6.91 23.43
C LEU A 491 4.03 -7.90 22.93
N ARG A 492 5.28 -7.68 23.34
CA ARG A 492 6.36 -8.67 23.18
C ARG A 492 5.82 -10.03 23.66
N GLN A 493 6.05 -11.05 22.87
CA GLN A 493 5.95 -12.43 23.29
C GLN A 493 7.04 -12.69 24.35
N GLY A 494 6.72 -12.44 25.59
CA GLY A 494 7.57 -12.69 26.73
C GLY A 494 6.70 -12.80 27.96
N ALA A 495 6.44 -14.02 28.36
CA ALA A 495 6.00 -14.42 29.67
C ALA A 495 4.59 -13.96 30.13
N VAL A 496 3.56 -14.58 29.59
CA VAL A 496 2.53 -15.15 30.45
C VAL A 496 2.34 -16.60 30.01
N GLU A 497 3.09 -17.51 30.58
CA GLU A 497 2.72 -18.92 30.64
C GLU A 497 1.42 -19.00 31.42
N LEU A 498 0.35 -19.22 30.71
CA LEU A 498 -0.93 -19.56 31.30
C LEU A 498 -0.99 -21.08 31.36
N GLN A 499 -0.71 -21.64 32.51
CA GLN A 499 -1.12 -23.00 32.82
C GLN A 499 -2.65 -23.06 32.94
N PRO A 500 -3.25 -24.23 32.63
CA PRO A 500 -4.69 -24.40 32.37
C PRO A 500 -5.62 -24.00 33.51
#